data_acec4476b240f238722d31c5b215fb1f
#
_entry.id   acec4476b240f238722d31c5b215fb1f
#
_cell.length_a   1.000
_cell.length_b   1.000
_cell.length_c   1.000
_cell.angle_alpha   90.00
_cell.angle_beta   90.00
_cell.angle_gamma   90.00
#
_symmetry.space_group_name_H-M   'P 1'
#
loop_
_entity.id
_entity.type
_entity.pdbx_description
1 polymer ?
#
loop_
_entity_poly.entity_id
_entity_poly.type
_entity_poly.pdbx_seq_one_letter_code
_entity_poly.pdbx_strand_id
1 'polypeptide(L)'
;AARAPNPGSLSLDDLKNYQVKERPVICGPYRVFKICTTAPPSSGAAQIMVMGLYDRLNPDNASLETRLQSFVDAQRLAYADRDHFFGDPDEINIPLDTLLSPGYLKARALDRFEPSEKPTHGDLTAYDASISGVQWAPDTTDEMAGTTHLSIIDFEGNAVAMTATVEGPFGTQRWAKGFFLNNE
;
A
#
# COMPACT_ATOMS: atom_id res chain seq x y z
N ALA A 1 13.65 -16.56 -19.24
CA ALA A 1 12.50 -17.05 -18.48
C ALA A 1 12.16 -18.52 -18.78
N ALA A 2 12.47 -19.05 -19.96
CA ALA A 2 12.03 -20.37 -20.45
C ALA A 2 12.92 -21.58 -20.06
N ARG A 3 13.73 -21.52 -18.99
CA ARG A 3 14.62 -22.63 -18.60
C ARG A 3 13.91 -23.67 -17.72
N ALA A 4 13.97 -24.96 -18.11
CA ALA A 4 13.61 -26.08 -17.26
C ALA A 4 14.48 -26.12 -15.97
N PRO A 5 14.00 -26.67 -14.82
CA PRO A 5 12.72 -27.38 -14.69
C PRO A 5 11.49 -26.47 -14.45
N ASN A 6 11.67 -25.21 -14.02
CA ASN A 6 10.57 -24.30 -13.70
C ASN A 6 10.66 -23.05 -14.59
N PRO A 7 10.05 -23.03 -15.78
CA PRO A 7 10.05 -21.84 -16.64
C PRO A 7 9.23 -20.71 -15.98
N GLY A 8 9.72 -19.47 -16.10
CA GLY A 8 8.92 -18.31 -15.79
C GLY A 8 8.01 -17.93 -16.95
N SER A 9 7.00 -17.13 -16.69
CA SER A 9 6.02 -16.66 -17.68
C SER A 9 6.54 -15.51 -18.56
N LEU A 10 7.54 -14.76 -18.13
CA LEU A 10 8.06 -13.58 -18.83
C LEU A 10 8.55 -13.92 -20.23
N SER A 11 8.02 -13.27 -21.25
CA SER A 11 8.34 -13.41 -22.66
C SER A 11 9.11 -12.19 -23.20
N LEU A 12 9.61 -12.31 -24.44
CA LEU A 12 10.22 -11.19 -25.15
C LEU A 12 9.18 -10.14 -25.56
N ASP A 13 7.95 -10.54 -25.75
CA ASP A 13 6.88 -9.61 -26.12
C ASP A 13 6.43 -8.78 -24.94
N ASP A 14 6.45 -9.32 -23.72
CA ASP A 14 6.23 -8.54 -22.49
C ASP A 14 7.27 -7.43 -22.38
N LEU A 15 8.55 -7.73 -22.63
CA LEU A 15 9.62 -6.73 -22.59
C LEU A 15 9.51 -5.68 -23.71
N LYS A 16 9.07 -6.08 -24.90
CA LYS A 16 8.89 -5.14 -26.02
C LYS A 16 7.69 -4.21 -25.83
N ASN A 17 6.64 -4.74 -25.22
CA ASN A 17 5.38 -4.02 -25.03
C ASN A 17 5.32 -3.28 -23.67
N TYR A 18 6.33 -3.46 -22.81
CA TYR A 18 6.38 -2.76 -21.54
C TYR A 18 6.39 -1.25 -21.72
N GLN A 19 5.51 -0.58 -21.03
CA GLN A 19 5.43 0.88 -20.99
C GLN A 19 5.43 1.36 -19.54
N VAL A 20 6.20 2.41 -19.29
CA VAL A 20 6.15 3.11 -18.01
C VAL A 20 4.79 3.75 -17.83
N LYS A 21 4.16 3.56 -16.68
CA LYS A 21 2.88 4.17 -16.35
C LYS A 21 3.07 5.36 -15.44
N GLU A 22 2.60 6.50 -15.89
CA GLU A 22 2.48 7.70 -15.06
C GLU A 22 1.15 7.66 -14.31
N ARG A 23 1.19 7.84 -13.00
CA ARG A 23 0.00 7.88 -12.17
C ARG A 23 -0.06 9.20 -11.41
N PRO A 24 -1.24 9.82 -11.30
CA PRO A 24 -1.40 11.04 -10.50
C PRO A 24 -1.12 10.72 -9.04
N VAL A 25 -0.55 11.71 -8.33
CA VAL A 25 -0.39 11.60 -6.88
C VAL A 25 -1.75 11.58 -6.19
N ILE A 26 -1.85 10.86 -5.09
CA ILE A 26 -3.01 10.91 -4.20
C ILE A 26 -2.66 11.71 -2.95
N CYS A 27 -3.64 12.42 -2.42
CA CYS A 27 -3.42 13.29 -1.27
C CYS A 27 -4.54 13.13 -0.25
N GLY A 28 -4.19 13.28 1.04
CA GLY A 28 -5.14 13.34 2.14
C GLY A 28 -4.76 14.38 3.18
N PRO A 29 -5.71 14.83 4.00
CA PRO A 29 -5.43 15.77 5.07
C PRO A 29 -4.79 15.06 6.27
N TYR A 30 -3.86 15.75 6.91
CA TYR A 30 -3.34 15.38 8.23
C TYR A 30 -3.14 16.65 9.04
N ARG A 31 -4.00 16.90 10.01
CA ARG A 31 -4.03 18.12 10.80
C ARG A 31 -4.08 19.37 9.90
N VAL A 32 -3.04 20.21 9.97
CA VAL A 32 -2.90 21.42 9.14
C VAL A 32 -2.15 21.16 7.83
N PHE A 33 -1.69 19.94 7.61
CA PHE A 33 -0.90 19.55 6.43
C PHE A 33 -1.74 18.79 5.42
N LYS A 34 -1.29 18.79 4.19
CA LYS A 34 -1.72 17.91 3.11
C LYS A 34 -0.58 16.94 2.81
N ILE A 35 -0.84 15.65 3.00
CA ILE A 35 0.11 14.59 2.66
C ILE A 35 -0.19 14.12 1.25
N CYS A 36 0.80 14.12 0.39
CA CYS A 36 0.69 13.60 -0.98
C CYS A 36 1.70 12.46 -1.16
N THR A 37 1.29 11.43 -1.86
CA THR A 37 2.10 10.23 -2.05
C THR A 37 1.71 9.52 -3.35
N THR A 38 2.40 8.42 -3.67
CA THR A 38 2.16 7.62 -4.86
C THR A 38 0.79 6.93 -4.81
N ALA A 39 0.14 6.88 -5.97
CA ALA A 39 -1.09 6.10 -6.13
C ALA A 39 -0.82 4.58 -6.13
N PRO A 40 -1.85 3.73 -5.98
CA PRO A 40 -1.72 2.29 -6.19
C PRO A 40 -1.11 1.96 -7.58
N PRO A 41 -0.42 0.82 -7.66
CA PRO A 41 -0.35 -0.29 -6.69
C PRO A 41 0.53 -0.03 -5.47
N SER A 42 1.24 1.10 -5.41
CA SER A 42 2.02 1.48 -4.23
C SER A 42 1.14 1.69 -2.99
N SER A 43 1.71 1.47 -1.80
CA SER A 43 1.01 1.57 -0.52
C SER A 43 0.79 3.01 -0.02
N GLY A 44 0.86 4.01 -0.90
CA GLY A 44 0.70 5.42 -0.52
C GLY A 44 -0.67 5.73 0.11
N ALA A 45 -1.75 5.14 -0.42
CA ALA A 45 -3.07 5.30 0.19
C ALA A 45 -3.12 4.75 1.61
N ALA A 46 -2.49 3.60 1.88
CA ALA A 46 -2.39 3.05 3.23
C ALA A 46 -1.63 4.01 4.18
N GLN A 47 -0.60 4.71 3.69
CA GLN A 47 0.10 5.73 4.49
C GLN A 47 -0.83 6.90 4.89
N ILE A 48 -1.66 7.38 3.95
CA ILE A 48 -2.65 8.42 4.24
C ILE A 48 -3.69 7.90 5.26
N MET A 49 -4.15 6.65 5.10
CA MET A 49 -5.06 6.01 6.05
C MET A 49 -4.43 5.91 7.45
N VAL A 50 -3.18 5.45 7.56
CA VAL A 50 -2.45 5.37 8.83
C VAL A 50 -2.44 6.72 9.53
N MET A 51 -2.11 7.79 8.81
CA MET A 51 -2.05 9.13 9.40
C MET A 51 -3.44 9.62 9.83
N GLY A 52 -4.46 9.37 9.01
CA GLY A 52 -5.84 9.72 9.33
C GLY A 52 -6.41 8.92 10.51
N LEU A 53 -6.10 7.65 10.62
CA LEU A 53 -6.48 6.80 11.75
C LEU A 53 -5.72 7.19 13.02
N TYR A 54 -4.40 7.40 12.92
CA TYR A 54 -3.58 7.82 14.05
C TYR A 54 -4.07 9.12 14.69
N ASP A 55 -4.45 10.11 13.86
CA ASP A 55 -4.99 11.38 14.37
C ASP A 55 -6.30 11.20 15.15
N ARG A 56 -7.06 10.15 14.86
CA ARG A 56 -8.34 9.82 15.54
C ARG A 56 -8.17 8.90 16.73
N LEU A 57 -7.18 8.03 16.70
CA LEU A 57 -6.87 7.08 17.79
C LEU A 57 -6.05 7.71 18.90
N ASN A 58 -5.26 8.75 18.58
CA ASN A 58 -4.33 9.37 19.50
C ASN A 58 -5.00 10.54 20.25
N PRO A 59 -5.33 10.37 21.54
CA PRO A 59 -5.95 11.44 22.31
C PRO A 59 -4.98 12.60 22.55
N ASP A 60 -5.53 13.79 22.77
CA ASP A 60 -4.74 14.97 23.14
C ASP A 60 -3.95 14.70 24.42
N ASN A 61 -2.70 15.15 24.44
CA ASN A 61 -1.78 14.97 25.57
C ASN A 61 -1.50 13.50 25.98
N ALA A 62 -1.64 12.58 25.05
CA ALA A 62 -1.35 11.17 25.27
C ALA A 62 0.11 10.94 25.72
N SER A 63 0.30 9.94 26.58
CA SER A 63 1.63 9.42 26.93
C SER A 63 2.36 8.89 25.70
N LEU A 64 3.68 8.74 25.77
CA LEU A 64 4.45 8.11 24.68
C LEU A 64 3.94 6.70 24.36
N GLU A 65 3.67 5.92 25.40
CA GLU A 65 3.14 4.56 25.27
C GLU A 65 1.80 4.55 24.51
N THR A 66 0.86 5.40 24.91
CA THR A 66 -0.44 5.53 24.21
C THR A 66 -0.27 5.94 22.76
N ARG A 67 0.65 6.87 22.47
CA ARG A 67 0.94 7.30 21.09
C ARG A 67 1.53 6.18 20.25
N LEU A 68 2.45 5.40 20.81
CA LEU A 68 3.02 4.24 20.12
C LEU A 68 1.95 3.18 19.85
N GLN A 69 1.12 2.88 20.84
CA GLN A 69 0.00 1.95 20.67
C GLN A 69 -0.96 2.43 19.57
N SER A 70 -1.40 3.69 19.64
CA SER A 70 -2.28 4.28 18.62
C SER A 70 -1.68 4.22 17.21
N PHE A 71 -0.37 4.40 17.09
CA PHE A 71 0.32 4.31 15.81
C PHE A 71 0.36 2.88 15.27
N VAL A 72 0.65 1.90 16.12
CA VAL A 72 0.62 0.47 15.76
C VAL A 72 -0.80 0.05 15.36
N ASP A 73 -1.80 0.46 16.13
CA ASP A 73 -3.20 0.12 15.82
C ASP A 73 -3.67 0.76 14.51
N ALA A 74 -3.28 2.03 14.25
CA ALA A 74 -3.56 2.70 12.99
C ALA A 74 -2.95 1.95 11.79
N GLN A 75 -1.71 1.48 11.91
CA GLN A 75 -1.08 0.67 10.87
C GLN A 75 -1.82 -0.66 10.66
N ARG A 76 -2.14 -1.37 11.73
CA ARG A 76 -2.83 -2.66 11.65
C ARG A 76 -4.19 -2.55 10.97
N LEU A 77 -4.97 -1.52 11.31
CA LEU A 77 -6.27 -1.25 10.67
C LEU A 77 -6.11 -0.88 9.18
N ALA A 78 -5.19 0.03 8.86
CA ALA A 78 -4.96 0.44 7.47
C ALA A 78 -4.44 -0.70 6.60
N TYR A 79 -3.56 -1.55 7.14
CA TYR A 79 -3.04 -2.69 6.39
C TYR A 79 -4.06 -3.83 6.24
N ALA A 80 -4.97 -4.01 7.20
CA ALA A 80 -6.08 -4.95 7.02
C ALA A 80 -6.99 -4.55 5.85
N ASP A 81 -7.21 -3.25 5.67
CA ASP A 81 -7.96 -2.71 4.54
C ASP A 81 -7.14 -2.81 3.23
N ARG A 82 -5.84 -2.48 3.27
CA ARG A 82 -4.94 -2.64 2.12
C ARG A 82 -4.93 -4.06 1.61
N ASP A 83 -4.69 -5.03 2.49
CA ASP A 83 -4.59 -6.44 2.14
C ASP A 83 -5.87 -7.00 1.53
N HIS A 84 -7.00 -6.33 1.71
CA HIS A 84 -8.29 -6.75 1.18
C HIS A 84 -8.71 -5.99 -0.08
N PHE A 85 -8.48 -4.68 -0.14
CA PHE A 85 -9.04 -3.81 -1.19
C PHE A 85 -8.05 -3.39 -2.26
N PHE A 86 -6.73 -3.57 -2.05
CA PHE A 86 -5.71 -3.13 -2.99
C PHE A 86 -5.27 -4.26 -3.91
N GLY A 87 -4.80 -3.86 -5.09
CA GLY A 87 -4.22 -4.70 -6.11
C GLY A 87 -3.76 -3.83 -7.28
N ASP A 88 -3.58 -4.42 -8.45
CA ASP A 88 -3.25 -3.65 -9.65
C ASP A 88 -4.46 -2.81 -10.09
N PRO A 89 -4.38 -1.47 -10.06
CA PRO A 89 -5.48 -0.60 -10.45
C PRO A 89 -5.83 -0.66 -11.94
N ASP A 90 -5.03 -1.34 -12.76
CA ASP A 90 -5.35 -1.59 -14.16
C ASP A 90 -6.29 -2.80 -14.32
N GLU A 91 -6.34 -3.66 -13.30
CA GLU A 91 -7.16 -4.88 -13.30
C GLU A 91 -8.37 -4.75 -12.35
N ILE A 92 -8.23 -4.02 -11.25
CA ILE A 92 -9.30 -3.86 -10.27
C ILE A 92 -9.58 -2.39 -9.94
N ASN A 93 -10.83 -2.11 -9.63
CA ASN A 93 -11.22 -0.79 -9.10
C ASN A 93 -10.98 -0.73 -7.59
N ILE A 94 -9.97 0.03 -7.17
CA ILE A 94 -9.69 0.27 -5.76
C ILE A 94 -10.55 1.44 -5.27
N PRO A 95 -11.39 1.29 -4.23
CA PRO A 95 -12.34 2.32 -3.78
C PRO A 95 -11.64 3.41 -2.95
N LEU A 96 -10.67 4.12 -3.56
CA LEU A 96 -9.80 5.08 -2.87
C LEU A 96 -10.58 6.22 -2.22
N ASP A 97 -11.57 6.78 -2.91
CA ASP A 97 -12.35 7.90 -2.39
C ASP A 97 -13.08 7.53 -1.11
N THR A 98 -13.56 6.30 -1.03
CA THR A 98 -14.23 5.78 0.17
C THR A 98 -13.23 5.49 1.28
N LEU A 99 -12.16 4.78 0.97
CA LEU A 99 -11.10 4.41 1.93
C LEU A 99 -10.45 5.64 2.57
N LEU A 100 -10.25 6.71 1.80
CA LEU A 100 -9.64 7.94 2.28
C LEU A 100 -10.65 8.95 2.84
N SER A 101 -11.95 8.64 2.79
CA SER A 101 -12.98 9.57 3.27
C SER A 101 -12.90 9.78 4.78
N PRO A 102 -13.12 11.02 5.26
CA PRO A 102 -13.13 11.30 6.70
C PRO A 102 -14.19 10.51 7.46
N GLY A 103 -15.33 10.20 6.82
CA GLY A 103 -16.43 9.42 7.39
C GLY A 103 -16.00 7.99 7.68
N TYR A 104 -15.44 7.33 6.68
CA TYR A 104 -14.92 5.96 6.83
C TYR A 104 -13.80 5.88 7.88
N LEU A 105 -12.79 6.73 7.77
CA LEU A 105 -11.67 6.74 8.73
C LEU A 105 -12.11 7.00 10.17
N LYS A 106 -13.16 7.81 10.36
CA LYS A 106 -13.75 8.05 11.69
C LYS A 106 -14.41 6.79 12.25
N ALA A 107 -15.17 6.08 11.45
CA ALA A 107 -15.80 4.84 11.87
C ALA A 107 -14.74 3.73 12.08
N ARG A 108 -13.82 3.60 11.15
CA ARG A 108 -12.74 2.61 11.22
C ARG A 108 -11.89 2.75 12.49
N ALA A 109 -11.66 3.98 12.95
CA ALA A 109 -10.95 4.25 14.21
C ALA A 109 -11.73 3.81 15.46
N LEU A 110 -12.99 3.42 15.35
CA LEU A 110 -13.78 2.87 16.45
C LEU A 110 -13.68 1.35 16.56
N ASP A 111 -13.19 0.70 15.54
CA ASP A 111 -13.01 -0.75 15.56
C ASP A 111 -12.02 -1.15 16.66
N ARG A 112 -12.35 -2.25 17.32
CA ARG A 112 -11.54 -2.80 18.41
C ARG A 112 -11.15 -4.23 18.07
N PHE A 113 -9.94 -4.58 18.42
CA PHE A 113 -9.38 -5.92 18.27
C PHE A 113 -8.37 -6.19 19.39
N GLU A 114 -8.21 -7.46 19.72
CA GLU A 114 -7.21 -7.84 20.71
C GLU A 114 -5.78 -7.67 20.13
N PRO A 115 -4.79 -7.30 20.94
CA PRO A 115 -3.40 -7.12 20.47
C PRO A 115 -2.81 -8.33 19.77
N SER A 116 -3.27 -9.53 20.11
CA SER A 116 -2.84 -10.82 19.51
C SER A 116 -3.58 -11.18 18.22
N GLU A 117 -4.66 -10.46 17.87
CA GLU A 117 -5.50 -10.79 16.73
C GLU A 117 -5.15 -9.90 15.52
N LYS A 118 -5.21 -10.46 14.31
CA LYS A 118 -5.15 -9.67 13.08
C LYS A 118 -6.52 -9.00 12.89
N PRO A 119 -6.60 -7.65 12.80
CA PRO A 119 -7.88 -7.00 12.53
C PRO A 119 -8.40 -7.40 11.15
N THR A 120 -9.71 -7.46 11.01
CA THR A 120 -10.38 -7.62 9.71
C THR A 120 -10.46 -6.29 8.99
N HIS A 121 -10.64 -6.33 7.67
CA HIS A 121 -10.93 -5.12 6.89
C HIS A 121 -12.25 -4.47 7.32
N GLY A 122 -12.40 -3.18 7.03
CA GLY A 122 -13.64 -2.45 7.31
C GLY A 122 -14.73 -2.73 6.27
N ASP A 123 -15.96 -2.36 6.59
CA ASP A 123 -17.09 -2.39 5.66
C ASP A 123 -17.24 -1.05 4.94
N LEU A 124 -16.99 -1.04 3.64
CA LEU A 124 -17.11 0.14 2.79
C LEU A 124 -18.53 0.35 2.25
N THR A 125 -19.39 -0.68 2.27
CA THR A 125 -20.71 -0.63 1.64
C THR A 125 -21.63 0.39 2.32
N ALA A 126 -21.41 0.66 3.60
CA ALA A 126 -22.11 1.70 4.35
C ALA A 126 -21.78 3.14 3.90
N TYR A 127 -20.68 3.31 3.15
CA TYR A 127 -20.18 4.62 2.69
C TYR A 127 -20.31 4.81 1.19
N ASP A 128 -20.35 3.71 0.44
CA ASP A 128 -20.51 3.71 -1.00
C ASP A 128 -21.33 2.48 -1.43
N ALA A 129 -22.59 2.68 -1.71
CA ALA A 129 -23.49 1.62 -2.14
C ALA A 129 -23.14 1.08 -3.55
N SER A 130 -22.37 1.83 -4.36
CA SER A 130 -21.99 1.41 -5.71
C SER A 130 -21.03 0.24 -5.72
N ILE A 131 -20.31 0.02 -4.62
CA ILE A 131 -19.38 -1.09 -4.47
C ILE A 131 -20.04 -2.36 -3.93
N SER A 132 -21.34 -2.32 -3.64
CA SER A 132 -22.08 -3.50 -3.19
C SER A 132 -22.06 -4.60 -4.26
N GLY A 133 -21.63 -5.79 -3.87
CA GLY A 133 -21.49 -6.93 -4.78
C GLY A 133 -20.13 -7.01 -5.51
N VAL A 134 -19.27 -6.02 -5.40
CA VAL A 134 -17.87 -6.16 -5.82
C VAL A 134 -17.17 -7.14 -4.89
N GLN A 135 -16.47 -8.10 -5.49
CA GLN A 135 -15.71 -9.08 -4.71
C GLN A 135 -14.24 -8.72 -4.74
N TRP A 136 -13.68 -8.49 -3.55
CA TRP A 136 -12.24 -8.45 -3.33
C TRP A 136 -11.81 -9.74 -2.64
N ALA A 137 -10.56 -10.11 -2.80
CA ALA A 137 -9.97 -11.25 -2.10
C ALA A 137 -8.77 -10.77 -1.28
N PRO A 138 -8.51 -11.36 -0.12
CA PRO A 138 -7.33 -11.02 0.66
C PRO A 138 -6.08 -11.36 -0.14
N ASP A 139 -5.08 -10.49 -0.04
CA ASP A 139 -3.73 -10.79 -0.52
C ASP A 139 -3.14 -11.95 0.29
N THR A 140 -2.76 -13.01 -0.41
CA THR A 140 -2.14 -14.21 0.17
C THR A 140 -0.66 -14.33 -0.19
N THR A 141 -0.10 -13.30 -0.81
CA THR A 141 1.32 -13.26 -1.18
C THR A 141 2.19 -13.14 0.06
N ASP A 142 3.22 -13.99 0.15
CA ASP A 142 4.20 -13.89 1.22
C ASP A 142 5.05 -12.63 1.05
N GLU A 143 4.96 -11.71 1.99
CA GLU A 143 5.74 -10.47 2.02
C GLU A 143 7.22 -10.80 2.28
N MET A 144 8.06 -10.64 1.27
CA MET A 144 9.51 -10.85 1.37
C MET A 144 10.25 -9.50 1.44
N ALA A 145 11.16 -9.36 2.39
CA ALA A 145 11.97 -8.16 2.52
C ALA A 145 13.10 -8.14 1.49
N GLY A 146 13.05 -7.23 0.52
CA GLY A 146 14.05 -7.15 -0.55
C GLY A 146 14.06 -5.84 -1.32
N THR A 147 13.42 -4.80 -0.80
CA THR A 147 13.22 -3.52 -1.46
C THR A 147 14.25 -2.48 -1.02
N THR A 148 14.67 -1.62 -1.93
CA THR A 148 15.52 -0.46 -1.67
C THR A 148 14.76 0.83 -1.96
N HIS A 149 14.90 1.82 -1.08
CA HIS A 149 14.36 3.16 -1.27
C HIS A 149 15.44 4.21 -1.12
N LEU A 150 15.39 5.25 -1.95
CA LEU A 150 16.23 6.44 -1.83
C LEU A 150 15.39 7.72 -1.92
N SER A 151 15.79 8.73 -1.18
CA SER A 151 15.25 10.09 -1.26
C SER A 151 16.41 11.08 -1.38
N ILE A 152 16.33 11.96 -2.37
CA ILE A 152 17.37 12.97 -2.65
C ILE A 152 16.68 14.32 -2.83
N ILE A 153 17.24 15.35 -2.22
CA ILE A 153 16.88 16.75 -2.47
C ILE A 153 18.17 17.49 -2.80
N ASP A 154 18.20 18.16 -3.92
CA ASP A 154 19.33 19.01 -4.32
C ASP A 154 19.25 20.42 -3.73
N PHE A 155 20.27 21.22 -3.96
CA PHE A 155 20.35 22.60 -3.44
C PHE A 155 19.39 23.57 -4.15
N GLU A 156 18.82 23.19 -5.29
CA GLU A 156 17.78 23.94 -6.02
C GLU A 156 16.37 23.60 -5.54
N GLY A 157 16.24 22.59 -4.67
CA GLY A 157 14.96 22.11 -4.13
C GLY A 157 14.29 21.06 -5.00
N ASN A 158 14.94 20.53 -6.05
CA ASN A 158 14.44 19.41 -6.79
C ASN A 158 14.50 18.14 -5.90
N ALA A 159 13.43 17.37 -5.89
CA ALA A 159 13.30 16.19 -5.04
C ALA A 159 13.02 14.93 -5.85
N VAL A 160 13.70 13.85 -5.50
CA VAL A 160 13.45 12.51 -6.04
C VAL A 160 13.24 11.55 -4.89
N ALA A 161 12.20 10.74 -4.95
CA ALA A 161 11.99 9.58 -4.11
C ALA A 161 11.80 8.37 -5.04
N MET A 162 12.63 7.34 -4.88
CA MET A 162 12.60 6.18 -5.76
C MET A 162 12.64 4.90 -4.93
N THR A 163 11.71 4.00 -5.21
CA THR A 163 11.71 2.64 -4.69
C THR A 163 12.03 1.69 -5.84
N ALA A 164 12.96 0.77 -5.60
CA ALA A 164 13.34 -0.27 -6.55
C ALA A 164 13.36 -1.63 -5.85
N THR A 165 12.74 -2.62 -6.47
CA THR A 165 12.65 -3.96 -5.91
C THR A 165 12.68 -5.03 -6.99
N VAL A 166 13.12 -6.21 -6.62
CA VAL A 166 12.88 -7.48 -7.31
C VAL A 166 12.12 -8.44 -6.40
N GLU A 167 11.46 -7.89 -5.39
CA GLU A 167 10.69 -8.49 -4.30
C GLU A 167 11.59 -9.23 -3.31
N GLY A 168 11.84 -10.52 -3.48
CA GLY A 168 12.78 -11.26 -2.61
C GLY A 168 14.24 -10.83 -2.83
N PRO A 169 15.16 -11.18 -1.87
CA PRO A 169 16.58 -10.83 -1.92
C PRO A 169 17.24 -11.37 -3.16
N PHE A 170 17.17 -11.39 -4.22
CA PHE A 170 17.61 -11.88 -5.51
C PHE A 170 16.43 -12.30 -6.40
N GLY A 171 15.22 -11.83 -6.11
CA GLY A 171 14.01 -12.11 -6.88
C GLY A 171 13.80 -13.62 -7.10
N THR A 172 13.54 -14.04 -8.32
CA THR A 172 13.43 -15.45 -8.71
C THR A 172 14.73 -16.24 -8.60
N GLN A 173 15.84 -15.64 -8.17
CA GLN A 173 17.19 -16.19 -8.21
C GLN A 173 17.66 -16.57 -9.64
N ARG A 174 16.98 -16.04 -10.66
CA ARG A 174 17.33 -16.24 -12.06
C ARG A 174 18.03 -15.00 -12.59
N TRP A 175 19.22 -15.23 -13.15
CA TRP A 175 20.05 -14.19 -13.75
C TRP A 175 19.80 -14.13 -15.26
N ALA A 176 19.47 -12.96 -15.77
CA ALA A 176 19.27 -12.73 -17.19
C ALA A 176 19.90 -11.39 -17.60
N LYS A 177 20.80 -11.41 -18.58
CA LYS A 177 21.39 -10.19 -19.17
C LYS A 177 21.98 -9.18 -18.18
N GLY A 178 22.46 -9.61 -17.01
CA GLY A 178 23.11 -8.75 -16.04
C GLY A 178 22.24 -8.33 -14.86
N PHE A 179 21.03 -8.84 -14.71
CA PHE A 179 20.14 -8.55 -13.57
C PHE A 179 19.32 -9.78 -13.15
N PHE A 180 18.80 -9.72 -11.93
CA PHE A 180 17.86 -10.71 -11.42
C PHE A 180 16.43 -10.38 -11.88
N LEU A 181 15.66 -11.42 -12.16
CA LEU A 181 14.24 -11.27 -12.49
C LEU A 181 13.42 -11.13 -11.20
N ASN A 182 12.40 -10.29 -11.23
CA ASN A 182 11.43 -10.14 -10.15
C ASN A 182 10.68 -11.47 -9.90
N ASN A 183 10.27 -11.73 -8.67
CA ASN A 183 9.51 -12.93 -8.27
C ASN A 183 8.04 -12.62 -7.89
N GLU A 184 7.63 -11.36 -8.01
CA GLU A 184 6.25 -10.93 -7.84
C GLU A 184 5.48 -11.05 -9.17
#